data_de8b673ae1719490f5347e44ae97cca7
#
_entry.id   de8b673ae1719490f5347e44ae97cca7
#
_cell.length_a   1.000
_cell.length_b   1.000
_cell.length_c   1.000
_cell.angle_alpha   90.00
_cell.angle_beta   90.00
_cell.angle_gamma   90.00
#
_symmetry.space_group_name_H-M   'P 1'
#
loop_
_entity.id
_entity.type
_entity.pdbx_description
1 polymer ?
#
loop_
_entity_poly.entity_id
_entity_poly.type
_entity_poly.pdbx_seq_one_letter_code
_entity_poly.pdbx_strand_id
1 'polypeptide(L)'
;MIKPKSLASMPLQTLALALAIAASSTAAHAVTLVEKDGSYAQVPLEKDKVVIKVVQNLTRNLQDFPSIDEGLAHNLEQMANLTKRACSEGKKPDFILFNEFPLTGYSDGPRVEKLKSTITIPGPETDALGKLAKACDTYIIFGSYARDDVDWPGHILSLNAVIGRDGKVAEKFWKTRNIKNYGDIEIPTTTIENVYDKYVARYGEEELFPVLRTEFGNIAVSTVQNDPMVFAAYAMRGVEIMFRTATLFNKLDVQAIAGFNNFYSAMSNITFPTDSPYAKGGGGSLIVDPRGQVLAEDPSNDEAIIEAEIDMAALRKGRNKARHIPHYPMAVVRPVFDQYVEEFPLNHLDVAIDQLPDSGAEMKVLMDKQSRWKSK
;
A
#
# COMPACT_ATOMS: atom_id res chain seq x y z
N MET A 1 41.14 55.16 59.41
CA MET A 1 39.73 54.89 59.72
C MET A 1 38.93 55.04 58.44
N ILE A 2 38.68 53.97 57.66
CA ILE A 2 37.77 53.97 56.49
C ILE A 2 36.96 52.69 56.67
N LYS A 3 35.65 52.89 56.80
CA LYS A 3 34.66 51.80 56.91
C LYS A 3 34.44 51.08 55.58
N PRO A 4 34.22 49.75 55.54
CA PRO A 4 33.84 49.05 54.31
C PRO A 4 32.35 49.22 53.99
N LYS A 5 32.04 49.42 52.72
CA LYS A 5 30.69 49.48 52.18
C LYS A 5 30.12 48.04 52.03
N SER A 6 28.88 47.90 52.41
CA SER A 6 28.06 46.70 52.31
C SER A 6 27.85 46.26 50.86
N LEU A 7 27.97 44.95 50.59
CA LEU A 7 27.53 44.25 49.39
C LEU A 7 26.00 44.07 49.45
N ALA A 8 25.33 44.68 48.48
CA ALA A 8 23.90 44.51 48.32
C ALA A 8 23.57 43.14 47.72
N SER A 9 22.56 42.53 48.29
CA SER A 9 21.96 41.27 47.88
C SER A 9 21.36 41.35 46.47
N MET A 10 21.79 40.50 45.56
CA MET A 10 21.09 40.19 44.30
C MET A 10 19.99 39.16 44.54
N PRO A 11 18.82 39.28 43.94
CA PRO A 11 17.72 38.35 44.18
C PRO A 11 17.91 37.02 43.45
N LEU A 12 17.60 35.95 44.15
CA LEU A 12 17.52 34.56 43.71
C LEU A 12 16.29 34.31 42.79
N GLN A 13 16.25 34.89 41.60
CA GLN A 13 15.13 34.69 40.68
C GLN A 13 15.55 34.30 39.24
N THR A 14 16.77 33.91 38.99
CA THR A 14 17.24 33.56 37.64
C THR A 14 17.82 32.15 37.52
N LEU A 15 17.37 31.20 38.34
CA LEU A 15 17.82 29.78 38.24
C LEU A 15 16.67 28.76 38.19
N ALA A 16 15.50 29.15 37.69
CA ALA A 16 14.35 28.26 37.58
C ALA A 16 13.80 28.15 36.15
N LEU A 17 14.63 28.45 35.15
CA LEU A 17 14.17 28.43 33.74
C LEU A 17 15.07 27.57 32.81
N ALA A 18 15.74 26.58 33.33
CA ALA A 18 16.64 25.72 32.54
C ALA A 18 16.50 24.23 32.81
N LEU A 19 15.38 23.74 33.33
CA LEU A 19 15.15 22.29 33.52
C LEU A 19 13.70 21.87 33.19
N ALA A 20 13.13 22.43 32.14
CA ALA A 20 11.85 21.99 31.57
C ALA A 20 12.01 21.65 30.09
N ILE A 21 13.15 21.02 29.74
CA ILE A 21 13.31 20.41 28.40
C ILE A 21 13.46 18.93 28.61
N ALA A 22 12.56 18.20 27.93
CA ALA A 22 12.60 16.78 27.66
C ALA A 22 12.13 15.85 28.78
N ALA A 23 10.86 15.70 28.87
CA ALA A 23 10.24 14.39 28.94
C ALA A 23 8.94 14.42 28.12
N SER A 24 9.03 14.76 26.82
CA SER A 24 8.12 14.19 25.86
C SER A 24 8.55 12.73 25.72
N SER A 25 8.14 11.89 26.68
CA SER A 25 8.00 10.47 26.41
C SER A 25 7.07 10.39 25.22
N THR A 26 7.61 10.11 24.04
CA THR A 26 6.85 9.50 22.97
C THR A 26 6.34 8.19 23.55
N ALA A 27 5.13 8.24 24.14
CA ALA A 27 4.37 7.02 24.35
C ALA A 27 4.27 6.44 22.93
N ALA A 28 4.99 5.37 22.66
CA ALA A 28 4.78 4.58 21.48
C ALA A 28 3.28 4.26 21.50
N HIS A 29 2.52 4.88 20.59
CA HIS A 29 1.11 4.57 20.50
C HIS A 29 1.04 3.11 20.09
N ALA A 30 0.49 2.30 20.99
CA ALA A 30 0.31 0.88 20.72
C ALA A 30 -0.52 0.75 19.44
N VAL A 31 -0.06 -0.10 18.52
CA VAL A 31 -0.76 -0.38 17.26
C VAL A 31 -2.20 -0.79 17.56
N THR A 32 -3.16 -0.11 16.92
CA THR A 32 -4.59 -0.40 17.12
C THR A 32 -4.90 -1.79 16.57
N LEU A 33 -5.26 -2.71 17.45
CA LEU A 33 -5.59 -4.09 17.12
C LEU A 33 -7.07 -4.37 17.38
N VAL A 34 -7.52 -5.49 16.85
CA VAL A 34 -8.82 -6.06 17.22
C VAL A 34 -8.77 -6.48 18.69
N GLU A 35 -9.81 -6.13 19.45
CA GLU A 35 -9.95 -6.41 20.86
C GLU A 35 -10.29 -7.89 21.13
N LYS A 36 -10.15 -8.31 22.40
CA LYS A 36 -10.44 -9.71 22.81
C LYS A 36 -11.89 -10.13 22.60
N ASP A 37 -12.82 -9.20 22.67
CA ASP A 37 -14.24 -9.42 22.40
C ASP A 37 -14.61 -9.42 20.92
N GLY A 38 -13.60 -9.18 20.04
CA GLY A 38 -13.76 -9.10 18.60
C GLY A 38 -14.13 -7.71 18.09
N SER A 39 -14.27 -6.72 18.96
CA SER A 39 -14.47 -5.34 18.54
C SER A 39 -13.21 -4.73 17.92
N TYR A 40 -13.36 -3.79 17.03
CA TYR A 40 -12.28 -3.05 16.39
C TYR A 40 -12.76 -1.66 15.98
N ALA A 41 -11.81 -0.75 15.80
CA ALA A 41 -12.10 0.60 15.37
C ALA A 41 -12.76 0.61 13.99
N GLN A 42 -13.89 1.26 13.85
CA GLN A 42 -14.67 1.35 12.62
C GLN A 42 -15.51 2.63 12.58
N VAL A 43 -15.82 3.08 11.37
CA VAL A 43 -16.80 4.15 11.13
C VAL A 43 -18.17 3.50 10.89
N PRO A 44 -19.29 4.12 11.33
CA PRO A 44 -20.62 3.63 10.98
C PRO A 44 -20.79 3.50 9.46
N LEU A 45 -21.44 2.43 9.03
CA LEU A 45 -21.74 2.24 7.60
C LEU A 45 -22.79 3.25 7.14
N GLU A 46 -22.55 3.90 6.00
CA GLU A 46 -23.55 4.71 5.30
C GLU A 46 -24.66 3.83 4.70
N LYS A 47 -24.30 2.60 4.29
CA LYS A 47 -25.23 1.60 3.75
C LYS A 47 -24.76 0.18 3.99
N ASP A 48 -25.69 -0.76 4.03
CA ASP A 48 -25.41 -2.17 4.33
C ASP A 48 -24.64 -2.87 3.22
N LYS A 49 -24.90 -2.50 1.97
CA LYS A 49 -24.33 -3.13 0.78
C LYS A 49 -23.48 -2.14 0.00
N VAL A 50 -22.29 -2.58 -0.38
CA VAL A 50 -21.25 -1.77 -1.00
C VAL A 50 -20.90 -2.38 -2.38
N VAL A 51 -20.78 -1.53 -3.39
CA VAL A 51 -20.45 -1.91 -4.76
C VAL A 51 -18.96 -1.69 -5.02
N ILE A 52 -18.28 -2.75 -5.38
CA ILE A 52 -16.88 -2.72 -5.82
C ILE A 52 -16.85 -2.93 -7.33
N LYS A 53 -16.14 -2.05 -8.03
CA LYS A 53 -15.78 -2.27 -9.43
C LYS A 53 -14.27 -2.43 -9.55
N VAL A 54 -13.87 -3.48 -10.24
CA VAL A 54 -12.47 -3.73 -10.56
C VAL A 54 -12.27 -3.48 -12.04
N VAL A 55 -11.33 -2.63 -12.36
CA VAL A 55 -10.97 -2.26 -13.72
C VAL A 55 -9.69 -3.01 -14.10
N GLN A 56 -9.83 -4.01 -14.94
CA GLN A 56 -8.73 -4.70 -15.60
C GLN A 56 -8.33 -3.88 -16.84
N ASN A 57 -7.40 -2.95 -16.66
CA ASN A 57 -7.03 -2.03 -17.74
C ASN A 57 -5.77 -2.48 -18.48
N LEU A 58 -5.79 -2.23 -19.79
CA LEU A 58 -4.63 -2.37 -20.64
C LEU A 58 -3.64 -1.25 -20.31
N THR A 59 -2.47 -1.61 -19.80
CA THR A 59 -1.46 -0.64 -19.42
C THR A 59 -0.33 -0.59 -20.45
N ARG A 60 0.06 0.62 -20.86
CA ARG A 60 1.22 0.86 -21.71
C ARG A 60 2.37 1.41 -20.90
N ASN A 61 3.58 0.98 -21.23
CA ASN A 61 4.79 1.55 -20.64
C ASN A 61 5.02 2.96 -21.17
N LEU A 62 5.48 3.85 -20.30
CA LEU A 62 5.73 5.24 -20.69
C LEU A 62 6.83 5.36 -21.74
N GLN A 63 7.76 4.38 -21.77
CA GLN A 63 8.84 4.29 -22.74
C GLN A 63 8.38 3.91 -24.15
N ASP A 64 7.12 3.43 -24.32
CA ASP A 64 6.54 3.11 -25.62
C ASP A 64 6.05 4.36 -26.38
N PHE A 65 6.14 5.55 -25.76
CA PHE A 65 5.73 6.83 -26.29
C PHE A 65 6.94 7.71 -26.65
N PRO A 66 6.73 8.73 -27.51
CA PRO A 66 7.80 9.68 -27.87
C PRO A 66 8.39 10.43 -26.66
N SER A 67 7.59 10.61 -25.61
CA SER A 67 8.02 11.19 -24.33
C SER A 67 7.27 10.56 -23.15
N ILE A 68 7.88 10.63 -21.97
CA ILE A 68 7.24 10.19 -20.72
C ILE A 68 5.94 10.97 -20.47
N ASP A 69 5.92 12.26 -20.73
CA ASP A 69 4.75 13.11 -20.53
C ASP A 69 3.59 12.71 -21.45
N GLU A 70 3.85 12.38 -22.72
CA GLU A 70 2.83 11.89 -23.65
C GLU A 70 2.29 10.53 -23.19
N GLY A 71 3.15 9.63 -22.73
CA GLY A 71 2.73 8.33 -22.19
C GLY A 71 1.88 8.48 -20.94
N LEU A 72 2.29 9.35 -20.03
CA LEU A 72 1.54 9.63 -18.79
C LEU A 72 0.17 10.26 -19.09
N ALA A 73 0.12 11.22 -20.02
CA ALA A 73 -1.13 11.83 -20.45
C ALA A 73 -2.08 10.79 -21.08
N HIS A 74 -1.57 9.89 -21.93
CA HIS A 74 -2.34 8.81 -22.52
C HIS A 74 -2.93 7.86 -21.46
N ASN A 75 -2.09 7.38 -20.53
CA ASN A 75 -2.54 6.46 -19.47
C ASN A 75 -3.55 7.13 -18.52
N LEU A 76 -3.35 8.42 -18.21
CA LEU A 76 -4.29 9.20 -17.40
C LEU A 76 -5.64 9.36 -18.11
N GLU A 77 -5.65 9.64 -19.42
CA GLU A 77 -6.87 9.72 -20.22
C GLU A 77 -7.60 8.38 -20.23
N GLN A 78 -6.88 7.27 -20.43
CA GLN A 78 -7.45 5.93 -20.38
C GLN A 78 -8.09 5.65 -19.02
N MET A 79 -7.38 5.91 -17.92
CA MET A 79 -7.94 5.76 -16.57
C MET A 79 -9.19 6.63 -16.36
N ALA A 80 -9.16 7.87 -16.84
CA ALA A 80 -10.29 8.77 -16.75
C ALA A 80 -11.52 8.25 -17.52
N ASN A 81 -11.33 7.70 -18.72
CA ASN A 81 -12.41 7.12 -19.53
C ASN A 81 -12.96 5.86 -18.89
N LEU A 82 -12.12 4.97 -18.37
CA LEU A 82 -12.53 3.77 -17.66
C LEU A 82 -13.26 4.10 -16.34
N THR A 83 -12.82 5.13 -15.62
CA THR A 83 -13.53 5.64 -14.44
C THR A 83 -14.93 6.12 -14.80
N LYS A 84 -15.08 6.92 -15.87
CA LYS A 84 -16.40 7.39 -16.33
C LYS A 84 -17.31 6.22 -16.71
N ARG A 85 -16.78 5.21 -17.43
CA ARG A 85 -17.51 3.99 -17.76
C ARG A 85 -17.93 3.24 -16.50
N ALA A 86 -17.00 3.02 -15.55
CA ALA A 86 -17.31 2.38 -14.30
C ALA A 86 -18.42 3.10 -13.51
N CYS A 87 -18.49 4.43 -13.60
CA CYS A 87 -19.53 5.23 -12.93
C CYS A 87 -20.89 5.20 -13.64
N SER A 88 -20.93 4.98 -14.97
CA SER A 88 -22.16 5.07 -15.78
C SER A 88 -22.76 3.71 -16.13
N GLU A 89 -21.97 2.64 -16.15
CA GLU A 89 -22.40 1.28 -16.50
C GLU A 89 -22.73 0.50 -15.21
N GLY A 90 -23.80 -0.29 -15.18
CA GLY A 90 -24.21 -1.11 -14.04
C GLY A 90 -24.57 -0.32 -12.78
N LYS A 91 -24.21 -0.83 -11.61
CA LYS A 91 -24.47 -0.15 -10.33
C LYS A 91 -23.44 0.97 -10.11
N LYS A 92 -23.87 2.06 -9.45
CA LYS A 92 -22.93 3.12 -9.01
C LYS A 92 -21.89 2.51 -8.06
N PRO A 93 -20.57 2.66 -8.36
CA PRO A 93 -19.53 2.11 -7.50
C PRO A 93 -19.31 2.95 -6.24
N ASP A 94 -18.99 2.29 -5.14
CA ASP A 94 -18.43 2.90 -3.95
C ASP A 94 -16.90 2.89 -3.98
N PHE A 95 -16.33 1.83 -4.60
CA PHE A 95 -14.91 1.70 -4.85
C PHE A 95 -14.65 1.31 -6.30
N ILE A 96 -13.66 1.96 -6.91
CA ILE A 96 -13.09 1.59 -8.21
C ILE A 96 -11.63 1.23 -7.98
N LEU A 97 -11.26 0.00 -8.32
CA LEU A 97 -9.90 -0.52 -8.18
C LEU A 97 -9.24 -0.67 -9.55
N PHE A 98 -8.08 -0.06 -9.71
CA PHE A 98 -7.16 -0.27 -10.83
C PHE A 98 -5.97 -1.15 -10.41
N ASN A 99 -5.15 -1.55 -11.38
CA ASN A 99 -3.97 -2.38 -11.16
C ASN A 99 -2.79 -1.63 -10.49
N GLU A 100 -1.62 -2.28 -10.44
CA GLU A 100 -0.42 -1.76 -9.75
C GLU A 100 0.22 -0.55 -10.46
N PHE A 101 0.11 -0.43 -11.79
CA PHE A 101 0.81 0.61 -12.57
C PHE A 101 -0.04 1.24 -13.67
N PRO A 102 -1.30 1.62 -13.45
CA PRO A 102 -2.18 2.08 -14.51
C PRO A 102 -1.73 3.40 -15.14
N LEU A 103 -0.97 4.22 -14.42
CA LEU A 103 -0.43 5.49 -14.89
C LEU A 103 0.99 5.36 -15.43
N THR A 104 1.87 4.72 -14.66
CA THR A 104 3.31 4.73 -14.92
C THR A 104 3.78 3.57 -15.81
N GLY A 105 2.91 2.61 -16.05
CA GLY A 105 3.30 1.38 -16.72
C GLY A 105 4.24 0.52 -15.87
N TYR A 106 4.42 -0.72 -16.30
CA TYR A 106 5.39 -1.64 -15.72
C TYR A 106 6.69 -1.53 -16.52
N SER A 107 7.79 -1.26 -15.85
CA SER A 107 9.11 -1.18 -16.48
C SER A 107 10.14 -1.90 -15.61
N ASP A 108 10.94 -2.74 -16.24
CA ASP A 108 12.12 -3.41 -15.69
C ASP A 108 13.43 -2.73 -16.12
N GLY A 109 13.33 -1.56 -16.76
CA GLY A 109 14.45 -0.76 -17.20
C GLY A 109 15.35 -0.24 -16.07
N PRO A 110 16.48 0.39 -16.44
CA PRO A 110 17.43 0.95 -15.48
C PRO A 110 16.76 1.90 -14.49
N ARG A 111 17.25 1.95 -13.25
CA ARG A 111 16.69 2.77 -12.18
C ARG A 111 16.56 4.25 -12.57
N VAL A 112 17.58 4.82 -13.24
CA VAL A 112 17.58 6.23 -13.67
C VAL A 112 16.42 6.52 -14.64
N GLU A 113 16.13 5.60 -15.56
CA GLU A 113 15.01 5.75 -16.51
C GLU A 113 13.66 5.55 -15.79
N LYS A 114 13.57 4.60 -14.88
CA LYS A 114 12.36 4.37 -14.08
C LYS A 114 12.05 5.58 -13.20
N LEU A 115 13.07 6.25 -12.63
CA LEU A 115 12.86 7.44 -11.81
C LEU A 115 12.17 8.58 -12.60
N LYS A 116 12.48 8.72 -13.90
CA LYS A 116 11.80 9.68 -14.79
C LYS A 116 10.32 9.35 -15.00
N SER A 117 9.94 8.10 -14.84
CA SER A 117 8.57 7.59 -15.01
C SER A 117 7.73 7.63 -13.72
N THR A 118 8.22 8.26 -12.66
CA THR A 118 7.51 8.37 -11.38
C THR A 118 6.62 9.61 -11.34
N ILE A 119 5.52 9.51 -10.61
CA ILE A 119 4.63 10.64 -10.30
C ILE A 119 4.78 11.09 -8.84
N THR A 120 4.31 12.28 -8.50
CA THR A 120 4.13 12.70 -7.11
C THR A 120 2.72 12.35 -6.63
N ILE A 121 2.58 11.94 -5.38
CA ILE A 121 1.29 11.64 -4.76
C ILE A 121 1.21 12.35 -3.39
N PRO A 122 0.36 13.38 -3.22
CA PRO A 122 -0.52 14.03 -4.22
C PRO A 122 0.23 14.72 -5.37
N GLY A 123 -0.43 14.86 -6.52
CA GLY A 123 0.11 15.52 -7.70
C GLY A 123 -0.94 15.70 -8.79
N PRO A 124 -0.54 16.21 -9.97
CA PRO A 124 -1.48 16.56 -11.06
C PRO A 124 -2.38 15.38 -11.48
N GLU A 125 -1.85 14.16 -11.51
CA GLU A 125 -2.58 12.96 -11.91
C GLU A 125 -3.64 12.60 -10.88
N THR A 126 -3.29 12.67 -9.58
CA THR A 126 -4.25 12.43 -8.50
C THR A 126 -5.31 13.52 -8.42
N ASP A 127 -4.97 14.78 -8.74
CA ASP A 127 -5.92 15.88 -8.80
C ASP A 127 -6.92 15.71 -9.95
N ALA A 128 -6.45 15.21 -11.12
CA ALA A 128 -7.31 14.92 -12.26
C ALA A 128 -8.29 13.77 -11.95
N LEU A 129 -7.80 12.66 -11.39
CA LEU A 129 -8.63 11.54 -10.94
C LEU A 129 -9.55 11.92 -9.78
N GLY A 130 -9.10 12.82 -8.90
CA GLY A 130 -9.89 13.34 -7.79
C GLY A 130 -11.16 14.07 -8.22
N LYS A 131 -11.12 14.80 -9.34
CA LYS A 131 -12.31 15.42 -9.93
C LYS A 131 -13.35 14.36 -10.33
N LEU A 132 -12.88 13.22 -10.84
CA LEU A 132 -13.75 12.10 -11.22
C LEU A 132 -14.28 11.36 -10.00
N ALA A 133 -13.44 11.09 -9.00
CA ALA A 133 -13.84 10.50 -7.74
C ALA A 133 -14.97 11.30 -7.08
N LYS A 134 -14.80 12.62 -7.00
CA LYS A 134 -15.83 13.53 -6.48
C LYS A 134 -17.09 13.58 -7.32
N ALA A 135 -16.98 13.62 -8.65
CA ALA A 135 -18.14 13.66 -9.56
C ALA A 135 -18.95 12.37 -9.51
N CYS A 136 -18.30 11.22 -9.36
CA CYS A 136 -18.92 9.91 -9.23
C CYS A 136 -19.32 9.57 -7.79
N ASP A 137 -18.83 10.34 -6.80
CA ASP A 137 -19.01 10.09 -5.37
C ASP A 137 -18.55 8.67 -5.01
N THR A 138 -17.28 8.36 -5.32
CA THR A 138 -16.65 7.04 -5.19
C THR A 138 -15.20 7.19 -4.72
N TYR A 139 -14.64 6.12 -4.18
CA TYR A 139 -13.20 6.01 -3.96
C TYR A 139 -12.52 5.44 -5.21
N ILE A 140 -11.36 5.98 -5.58
CA ILE A 140 -10.52 5.45 -6.66
C ILE A 140 -9.22 4.94 -6.05
N ILE A 141 -8.86 3.69 -6.34
CA ILE A 141 -7.71 2.98 -5.79
C ILE A 141 -6.81 2.52 -6.93
N PHE A 142 -5.51 2.81 -6.85
CA PHE A 142 -4.54 2.38 -7.85
C PHE A 142 -3.13 2.30 -7.28
N GLY A 143 -2.26 1.50 -7.90
CA GLY A 143 -0.83 1.48 -7.60
C GLY A 143 -0.02 2.35 -8.55
N SER A 144 1.19 2.75 -8.17
CA SER A 144 2.09 3.54 -8.99
C SER A 144 3.53 3.48 -8.53
N TYR A 145 4.46 3.72 -9.45
CA TYR A 145 5.76 4.24 -9.08
C TYR A 145 5.62 5.72 -8.72
N ALA A 146 6.11 6.07 -7.54
CA ALA A 146 6.03 7.44 -7.05
C ALA A 146 7.40 7.96 -6.60
N ARG A 147 7.51 9.29 -6.53
CA ARG A 147 8.65 9.97 -5.90
C ARG A 147 8.17 10.92 -4.82
N ASP A 148 9.02 11.12 -3.85
CA ASP A 148 8.87 12.14 -2.83
C ASP A 148 10.23 12.84 -2.66
N ASP A 149 10.37 14.00 -3.30
CA ASP A 149 11.65 14.71 -3.36
C ASP A 149 12.00 15.41 -2.04
N VAL A 150 11.08 15.46 -1.08
CA VAL A 150 11.26 16.05 0.24
C VAL A 150 11.73 15.03 1.25
N ASP A 151 10.97 13.93 1.38
CA ASP A 151 11.16 12.94 2.42
C ASP A 151 12.04 11.76 1.98
N TRP A 152 11.96 11.42 0.70
CA TRP A 152 12.65 10.29 0.07
C TRP A 152 13.31 10.68 -1.25
N PRO A 153 14.19 11.70 -1.25
CA PRO A 153 14.81 12.19 -2.49
C PRO A 153 15.55 11.09 -3.22
N GLY A 154 15.25 10.95 -4.53
CA GLY A 154 15.86 9.95 -5.42
C GLY A 154 15.38 8.51 -5.23
N HIS A 155 14.50 8.21 -4.27
CA HIS A 155 13.85 6.90 -4.14
C HIS A 155 12.73 6.74 -5.17
N ILE A 156 12.57 5.51 -5.68
CA ILE A 156 11.42 5.10 -6.45
C ILE A 156 10.51 4.34 -5.50
N LEU A 157 9.44 4.98 -5.07
CA LEU A 157 8.51 4.41 -4.11
C LEU A 157 7.48 3.54 -4.85
N SER A 158 7.23 2.34 -4.35
CA SER A 158 6.09 1.54 -4.80
C SER A 158 4.92 1.81 -3.87
N LEU A 159 3.97 2.61 -4.34
CA LEU A 159 2.83 3.09 -3.56
C LEU A 159 1.50 2.67 -4.17
N ASN A 160 0.51 2.54 -3.29
CA ASN A 160 -0.90 2.53 -3.68
C ASN A 160 -1.56 3.78 -3.13
N ALA A 161 -2.30 4.47 -3.97
CA ALA A 161 -3.08 5.65 -3.58
C ALA A 161 -4.56 5.31 -3.48
N VAL A 162 -5.21 5.86 -2.48
CA VAL A 162 -6.66 5.91 -2.36
C VAL A 162 -7.10 7.36 -2.46
N ILE A 163 -7.86 7.67 -3.49
CA ILE A 163 -8.49 8.99 -3.67
C ILE A 163 -9.90 8.89 -3.09
N GLY A 164 -10.23 9.79 -2.17
CA GLY A 164 -11.52 9.84 -1.51
C GLY A 164 -12.62 10.49 -2.35
N ARG A 165 -13.86 10.37 -1.89
CA ARG A 165 -15.06 10.98 -2.47
C ARG A 165 -15.00 12.52 -2.50
N ASP A 166 -14.18 13.13 -1.66
CA ASP A 166 -13.91 14.57 -1.67
C ASP A 166 -12.93 15.00 -2.78
N GLY A 167 -12.34 14.04 -3.48
CA GLY A 167 -11.37 14.23 -4.55
C GLY A 167 -9.93 14.39 -4.09
N LYS A 168 -9.64 14.16 -2.81
CA LYS A 168 -8.27 14.23 -2.27
C LYS A 168 -7.69 12.84 -2.06
N VAL A 169 -6.36 12.75 -2.02
CA VAL A 169 -5.68 11.54 -1.57
C VAL A 169 -6.01 11.32 -0.10
N ALA A 170 -6.75 10.25 0.19
CA ALA A 170 -7.19 9.89 1.53
C ALA A 170 -6.14 9.07 2.26
N GLU A 171 -5.39 8.23 1.52
CA GLU A 171 -4.35 7.36 2.10
C GLU A 171 -3.34 6.93 1.05
N LYS A 172 -2.12 6.60 1.50
CA LYS A 172 -1.04 6.00 0.72
C LYS A 172 -0.56 4.72 1.39
N PHE A 173 -0.65 3.61 0.70
CA PHE A 173 -0.16 2.32 1.19
C PHE A 173 1.15 1.99 0.50
N TRP A 174 2.22 1.88 1.28
CA TRP A 174 3.51 1.46 0.77
C TRP A 174 3.54 -0.04 0.52
N LYS A 175 4.22 -0.44 -0.54
CA LYS A 175 4.54 -1.85 -0.73
C LYS A 175 5.44 -2.33 0.41
N THR A 176 5.06 -3.42 1.06
CA THR A 176 5.78 -3.92 2.23
C THR A 176 7.17 -4.44 1.84
N ARG A 177 7.25 -5.21 0.75
CA ARG A 177 8.49 -5.79 0.23
C ARG A 177 8.45 -5.97 -1.28
N ASN A 178 9.62 -6.05 -1.91
CA ASN A 178 9.75 -6.48 -3.30
C ASN A 178 9.75 -8.01 -3.42
N ILE A 179 9.41 -8.50 -4.61
CA ILE A 179 9.63 -9.90 -4.98
C ILE A 179 11.11 -10.08 -5.22
N LYS A 180 11.70 -11.09 -4.57
CA LYS A 180 13.09 -11.48 -4.77
C LYS A 180 13.16 -12.60 -5.80
N ASN A 181 14.08 -12.47 -6.74
CA ASN A 181 14.40 -13.51 -7.74
C ASN A 181 13.22 -13.95 -8.62
N TYR A 182 12.38 -13.01 -9.05
CA TYR A 182 11.38 -13.31 -10.07
C TYR A 182 12.02 -13.22 -11.46
N GLY A 183 12.47 -14.37 -12.00
CA GLY A 183 12.97 -14.46 -13.38
C GLY A 183 14.22 -13.62 -13.69
N ASP A 184 15.13 -13.45 -12.74
CA ASP A 184 16.32 -12.60 -12.85
C ASP A 184 16.04 -11.09 -13.00
N ILE A 185 14.79 -10.65 -12.81
CA ILE A 185 14.40 -9.25 -12.86
C ILE A 185 14.44 -8.67 -11.44
N GLU A 186 15.29 -7.69 -11.24
CA GLU A 186 15.30 -6.88 -10.02
C GLU A 186 14.52 -5.59 -10.25
N ILE A 187 13.52 -5.35 -9.41
CA ILE A 187 12.75 -4.11 -9.45
C ILE A 187 13.42 -3.12 -8.49
N PRO A 188 14.10 -2.08 -8.98
CA PRO A 188 14.84 -1.15 -8.13
C PRO A 188 13.91 -0.15 -7.43
N THR A 189 12.84 -0.64 -6.79
CA THR A 189 11.89 0.18 -6.05
C THR A 189 12.13 0.08 -4.55
N THR A 190 11.88 1.17 -3.86
CA THR A 190 11.96 1.25 -2.41
C THR A 190 10.64 0.78 -1.79
N THR A 191 10.75 -0.13 -0.84
CA THR A 191 9.64 -0.69 -0.06
C THR A 191 9.91 -0.52 1.43
N ILE A 192 8.92 -0.78 2.28
CA ILE A 192 9.09 -0.69 3.74
C ILE A 192 10.26 -1.57 4.20
N GLU A 193 10.36 -2.80 3.71
CA GLU A 193 11.45 -3.72 4.09
C GLU A 193 12.83 -3.12 3.84
N ASN A 194 13.00 -2.35 2.77
CA ASN A 194 14.30 -1.75 2.42
C ASN A 194 14.72 -0.61 3.36
N VAL A 195 13.76 0.11 3.91
CA VAL A 195 14.00 1.36 4.68
C VAL A 195 13.29 1.35 6.03
N TYR A 196 13.12 0.16 6.61
CA TYR A 196 12.28 -0.07 7.79
C TYR A 196 12.53 0.92 8.93
N ASP A 197 13.77 1.07 9.39
CA ASP A 197 14.08 1.93 10.53
C ASP A 197 13.78 3.40 10.26
N LYS A 198 14.10 3.89 9.06
CA LYS A 198 13.77 5.25 8.62
C LYS A 198 12.26 5.44 8.49
N TYR A 199 11.57 4.42 7.98
CA TYR A 199 10.12 4.45 7.81
C TYR A 199 9.42 4.55 9.17
N VAL A 200 9.76 3.66 10.12
CA VAL A 200 9.18 3.65 11.47
C VAL A 200 9.54 4.93 12.23
N ALA A 201 10.78 5.40 12.14
CA ALA A 201 11.20 6.64 12.78
C ALA A 201 10.41 7.86 12.28
N ARG A 202 9.97 7.84 11.01
CA ARG A 202 9.26 8.95 10.40
C ARG A 202 7.75 8.88 10.58
N TYR A 203 7.17 7.72 10.34
CA TYR A 203 5.72 7.54 10.27
C TYR A 203 5.13 6.80 11.47
N GLY A 204 5.95 6.07 12.22
CA GLY A 204 5.52 5.22 13.32
C GLY A 204 5.16 3.78 12.87
N GLU A 205 5.06 2.89 13.86
CA GLU A 205 4.73 1.46 13.61
C GLU A 205 3.30 1.25 13.11
N GLU A 206 2.39 2.19 13.40
CA GLU A 206 1.01 2.15 12.91
C GLU A 206 0.96 2.16 11.37
N GLU A 207 1.86 2.89 10.75
CA GLU A 207 1.91 3.07 9.30
C GLU A 207 2.56 1.89 8.54
N LEU A 208 3.07 0.88 9.26
CA LEU A 208 3.52 -0.37 8.63
C LEU A 208 2.36 -1.11 7.95
N PHE A 209 1.18 -1.05 8.57
CA PHE A 209 -0.05 -1.67 8.09
C PHE A 209 -1.23 -0.71 8.29
N PRO A 210 -1.30 0.40 7.56
CA PRO A 210 -2.36 1.39 7.74
C PRO A 210 -3.74 0.82 7.37
N VAL A 211 -4.76 1.30 8.03
CA VAL A 211 -6.15 0.94 7.77
C VAL A 211 -6.97 2.21 7.56
N LEU A 212 -7.44 2.43 6.35
CA LEU A 212 -8.34 3.53 6.05
C LEU A 212 -9.77 3.13 6.43
N ARG A 213 -10.31 3.85 7.42
CA ARG A 213 -11.67 3.62 7.93
C ARG A 213 -12.64 4.49 7.17
N THR A 214 -13.42 3.88 6.29
CA THR A 214 -14.42 4.58 5.47
C THR A 214 -15.84 4.24 5.93
N GLU A 215 -16.79 5.04 5.51
CA GLU A 215 -18.22 4.80 5.67
C GLU A 215 -18.74 3.59 4.88
N PHE A 216 -17.89 2.98 4.05
CA PHE A 216 -18.17 1.75 3.30
C PHE A 216 -17.42 0.53 3.82
N GLY A 217 -16.63 0.70 4.88
CA GLY A 217 -15.85 -0.34 5.52
C GLY A 217 -14.39 0.04 5.77
N ASN A 218 -13.72 -0.73 6.60
CA ASN A 218 -12.28 -0.61 6.84
C ASN A 218 -11.51 -1.24 5.69
N ILE A 219 -10.74 -0.46 4.97
CA ILE A 219 -10.00 -0.93 3.79
C ILE A 219 -8.49 -0.89 4.00
N ALA A 220 -7.80 -1.76 3.30
CA ALA A 220 -6.37 -1.66 3.06
C ALA A 220 -6.05 -2.05 1.61
N VAL A 221 -4.87 -1.63 1.15
CA VAL A 221 -4.39 -1.92 -0.20
C VAL A 221 -2.99 -2.55 -0.12
N SER A 222 -2.77 -3.61 -0.87
CA SER A 222 -1.46 -4.27 -0.91
C SER A 222 -1.14 -4.83 -2.29
N THR A 223 0.11 -4.67 -2.72
CA THR A 223 0.70 -5.23 -3.94
C THR A 223 1.59 -6.44 -3.68
N VAL A 224 1.56 -7.00 -2.49
CA VAL A 224 2.37 -8.19 -2.15
C VAL A 224 1.55 -9.45 -2.41
N GLN A 225 2.18 -10.49 -2.94
CA GLN A 225 1.58 -11.82 -3.08
C GLN A 225 2.42 -12.88 -2.35
N ASN A 226 1.82 -14.04 -2.11
CA ASN A 226 2.45 -15.19 -1.44
C ASN A 226 3.04 -14.83 -0.07
N ASP A 227 2.34 -13.97 0.68
CA ASP A 227 2.79 -13.48 1.98
C ASP A 227 1.63 -13.48 3.00
N PRO A 228 1.27 -14.64 3.54
CA PRO A 228 0.10 -14.78 4.41
C PRO A 228 0.21 -13.93 5.69
N MET A 229 1.43 -13.63 6.16
CA MET A 229 1.64 -12.87 7.41
C MET A 229 1.30 -11.39 7.25
N VAL A 230 1.57 -10.79 6.09
CA VAL A 230 1.17 -9.41 5.76
C VAL A 230 -0.36 -9.26 5.87
N PHE A 231 -1.10 -10.20 5.30
CA PHE A 231 -2.57 -10.16 5.32
C PHE A 231 -3.15 -10.49 6.70
N ALA A 232 -2.49 -11.38 7.44
CA ALA A 232 -2.82 -11.63 8.84
C ALA A 232 -2.66 -10.37 9.71
N ALA A 233 -1.59 -9.58 9.49
CA ALA A 233 -1.38 -8.32 10.19
C ALA A 233 -2.52 -7.32 9.91
N TYR A 234 -2.94 -7.17 8.66
CA TYR A 234 -4.08 -6.33 8.30
C TYR A 234 -5.39 -6.82 8.93
N ALA A 235 -5.62 -8.13 8.97
CA ALA A 235 -6.80 -8.71 9.61
C ALA A 235 -6.82 -8.44 11.12
N MET A 236 -5.67 -8.56 11.80
CA MET A 236 -5.53 -8.21 13.21
C MET A 236 -5.77 -6.72 13.49
N ARG A 237 -5.68 -5.86 12.49
CA ARG A 237 -5.99 -4.43 12.56
C ARG A 237 -7.43 -4.08 12.15
N GLY A 238 -8.25 -5.09 11.86
CA GLY A 238 -9.68 -4.94 11.59
C GLY A 238 -10.02 -4.56 10.15
N VAL A 239 -9.17 -4.88 9.17
CA VAL A 239 -9.48 -4.71 7.74
C VAL A 239 -10.67 -5.57 7.37
N GLU A 240 -11.61 -5.01 6.62
CA GLU A 240 -12.85 -5.63 6.16
C GLU A 240 -12.83 -5.91 4.66
N ILE A 241 -12.13 -5.05 3.90
CA ILE A 241 -11.94 -5.19 2.46
C ILE A 241 -10.45 -5.03 2.15
N MET A 242 -9.85 -6.04 1.56
CA MET A 242 -8.46 -6.02 1.10
C MET A 242 -8.41 -5.82 -0.41
N PHE A 243 -7.98 -4.65 -0.83
CA PHE A 243 -7.74 -4.35 -2.24
C PHE A 243 -6.34 -4.78 -2.67
N ARG A 244 -6.25 -5.39 -3.85
CA ARG A 244 -5.03 -5.92 -4.43
C ARG A 244 -4.79 -5.26 -5.78
N THR A 245 -3.86 -4.32 -5.82
CA THR A 245 -3.32 -3.81 -7.08
C THR A 245 -2.24 -4.80 -7.54
N ALA A 246 -2.37 -5.35 -8.73
CA ALA A 246 -1.61 -6.54 -9.08
C ALA A 246 -0.90 -6.44 -10.43
N THR A 247 0.26 -7.10 -10.49
CA THR A 247 1.00 -7.39 -11.71
C THR A 247 1.38 -8.85 -11.69
N LEU A 248 0.76 -9.66 -12.58
CA LEU A 248 0.99 -11.09 -12.73
C LEU A 248 0.64 -11.93 -11.46
N PHE A 249 -0.41 -11.53 -10.73
CA PHE A 249 -0.81 -12.23 -9.50
C PHE A 249 -1.62 -13.49 -9.79
N ASN A 250 -1.53 -14.44 -8.85
CA ASN A 250 -2.28 -15.68 -8.88
C ASN A 250 -3.63 -15.52 -8.16
N LYS A 251 -4.70 -15.97 -8.79
CA LYS A 251 -6.05 -16.03 -8.25
C LYS A 251 -6.13 -16.77 -6.90
N LEU A 252 -5.40 -17.89 -6.77
CA LEU A 252 -5.42 -18.70 -5.54
C LEU A 252 -4.94 -17.92 -4.32
N ASP A 253 -3.93 -17.05 -4.47
CA ASP A 253 -3.45 -16.17 -3.39
C ASP A 253 -4.58 -15.28 -2.86
N VAL A 254 -5.36 -14.66 -3.76
CA VAL A 254 -6.47 -13.78 -3.38
C VAL A 254 -7.59 -14.51 -2.65
N GLN A 255 -7.93 -15.71 -3.11
CA GLN A 255 -8.96 -16.56 -2.48
C GLN A 255 -8.50 -17.07 -1.10
N ALA A 256 -7.25 -17.55 -1.01
CA ALA A 256 -6.68 -18.06 0.23
C ALA A 256 -6.62 -17.00 1.33
N ILE A 257 -6.10 -15.80 1.01
CA ILE A 257 -6.00 -14.72 2.00
C ILE A 257 -7.38 -14.23 2.46
N ALA A 258 -8.37 -14.16 1.58
CA ALA A 258 -9.73 -13.77 1.93
C ALA A 258 -10.35 -14.81 2.89
N GLY A 259 -10.23 -16.09 2.57
CA GLY A 259 -10.75 -17.20 3.37
C GLY A 259 -10.08 -17.31 4.74
N PHE A 260 -8.75 -17.20 4.81
CA PHE A 260 -8.00 -17.28 6.07
C PHE A 260 -8.25 -16.09 6.99
N ASN A 261 -8.45 -14.90 6.45
CA ASN A 261 -8.53 -13.66 7.21
C ASN A 261 -9.96 -13.14 7.37
N ASN A 262 -10.96 -13.82 6.81
CA ASN A 262 -12.37 -13.47 6.90
C ASN A 262 -12.66 -12.00 6.52
N PHE A 263 -12.14 -11.58 5.37
CA PHE A 263 -12.41 -10.29 4.75
C PHE A 263 -12.79 -10.46 3.28
N TYR A 264 -13.47 -9.49 2.69
CA TYR A 264 -13.60 -9.40 1.24
C TYR A 264 -12.26 -9.06 0.62
N SER A 265 -11.97 -9.58 -0.58
CA SER A 265 -10.81 -9.15 -1.34
C SER A 265 -11.17 -8.92 -2.79
N ALA A 266 -10.57 -7.88 -3.38
CA ALA A 266 -10.73 -7.54 -4.78
C ALA A 266 -9.34 -7.32 -5.39
N MET A 267 -9.09 -7.92 -6.55
CA MET A 267 -7.82 -7.80 -7.26
C MET A 267 -8.05 -7.26 -8.67
N SER A 268 -7.34 -6.19 -9.00
CA SER A 268 -7.14 -5.75 -10.37
C SER A 268 -5.76 -6.17 -10.83
N ASN A 269 -5.70 -7.11 -11.76
CA ASN A 269 -4.46 -7.54 -12.38
C ASN A 269 -4.22 -6.76 -13.67
N ILE A 270 -2.95 -6.42 -13.94
CA ILE A 270 -2.58 -5.70 -15.15
C ILE A 270 -2.87 -6.54 -16.40
N THR A 271 -3.23 -5.91 -17.50
CA THR A 271 -3.14 -6.50 -18.83
C THR A 271 -2.12 -5.76 -19.68
N PHE A 272 -1.52 -6.47 -20.63
CA PHE A 272 -0.49 -5.93 -21.50
C PHE A 272 -0.91 -5.97 -22.95
N PRO A 273 -0.40 -5.04 -23.79
CA PRO A 273 -0.58 -5.11 -25.24
C PRO A 273 -0.10 -6.45 -25.81
N THR A 274 -0.70 -6.91 -26.88
CA THR A 274 -0.39 -8.22 -27.48
C THR A 274 1.03 -8.34 -28.02
N ASP A 275 1.68 -7.22 -28.29
CA ASP A 275 3.09 -7.10 -28.70
C ASP A 275 4.07 -6.99 -27.54
N SER A 276 3.57 -6.89 -26.31
CA SER A 276 4.41 -6.89 -25.11
C SER A 276 5.05 -8.26 -24.85
N PRO A 277 6.29 -8.33 -24.35
CA PRO A 277 6.91 -9.57 -23.87
C PRO A 277 6.12 -10.22 -22.73
N TYR A 278 5.26 -9.46 -22.04
CA TYR A 278 4.42 -9.90 -20.93
C TYR A 278 2.98 -10.22 -21.34
N ALA A 279 2.65 -10.18 -22.63
CA ALA A 279 1.27 -10.35 -23.15
C ALA A 279 0.55 -11.63 -22.70
N LYS A 280 1.30 -12.67 -22.31
CA LYS A 280 0.73 -13.95 -21.84
C LYS A 280 0.48 -13.96 -20.32
N GLY A 281 0.89 -12.94 -19.63
CA GLY A 281 0.67 -12.78 -18.19
C GLY A 281 -0.35 -11.69 -17.90
N GLY A 282 -0.82 -11.65 -16.67
CA GLY A 282 -1.84 -10.70 -16.26
C GLY A 282 -3.26 -11.18 -16.52
N GLY A 283 -4.22 -10.26 -16.42
CA GLY A 283 -5.64 -10.61 -16.47
C GLY A 283 -6.11 -11.46 -15.29
N GLY A 284 -7.30 -12.00 -15.36
CA GLY A 284 -7.86 -12.80 -14.27
C GLY A 284 -8.23 -11.98 -13.03
N SER A 285 -8.64 -10.73 -13.21
CA SER A 285 -9.12 -9.87 -12.11
C SER A 285 -10.37 -10.46 -11.49
N LEU A 286 -10.51 -10.33 -10.15
CA LEU A 286 -11.61 -10.96 -9.44
C LEU A 286 -11.98 -10.23 -8.14
N ILE A 287 -13.20 -10.52 -7.66
CA ILE A 287 -13.72 -10.13 -6.35
C ILE A 287 -14.14 -11.41 -5.62
N VAL A 288 -13.74 -11.56 -4.37
CA VAL A 288 -14.00 -12.76 -3.56
C VAL A 288 -14.64 -12.41 -2.22
N ASP A 289 -15.45 -13.33 -1.70
CA ASP A 289 -16.09 -13.22 -0.40
C ASP A 289 -15.15 -13.64 0.76
N PRO A 290 -15.55 -13.42 2.03
CA PRO A 290 -14.75 -13.81 3.21
C PRO A 290 -14.54 -15.31 3.39
N ARG A 291 -15.04 -16.17 2.49
CA ARG A 291 -14.78 -17.61 2.44
C ARG A 291 -13.88 -17.99 1.28
N GLY A 292 -13.37 -16.98 0.53
CA GLY A 292 -12.55 -17.19 -0.64
C GLY A 292 -13.34 -17.60 -1.89
N GLN A 293 -14.68 -17.47 -1.88
CA GLN A 293 -15.50 -17.77 -3.05
C GLN A 293 -15.53 -16.58 -4.01
N VAL A 294 -15.41 -16.87 -5.30
CA VAL A 294 -15.44 -15.85 -6.35
C VAL A 294 -16.85 -15.30 -6.50
N LEU A 295 -17.01 -13.99 -6.37
CA LEU A 295 -18.26 -13.26 -6.60
C LEU A 295 -18.34 -12.73 -8.03
N ALA A 296 -17.22 -12.25 -8.57
CA ALA A 296 -17.08 -11.80 -9.95
C ALA A 296 -15.64 -12.03 -10.41
N GLU A 297 -15.47 -12.32 -11.70
CA GLU A 297 -14.15 -12.59 -12.30
C GLU A 297 -14.21 -12.28 -13.79
N ASP A 298 -13.13 -11.75 -14.35
CA ASP A 298 -12.83 -11.81 -15.77
C ASP A 298 -11.56 -12.64 -15.96
N PRO A 299 -11.65 -13.85 -16.54
CA PRO A 299 -10.49 -14.72 -16.71
C PRO A 299 -9.64 -14.37 -17.93
N SER A 300 -10.05 -13.40 -18.76
CA SER A 300 -9.33 -12.99 -19.95
C SER A 300 -8.14 -12.09 -19.65
N ASN A 301 -7.33 -11.82 -20.66
CA ASN A 301 -6.31 -10.78 -20.65
C ASN A 301 -6.77 -9.49 -21.34
N ASP A 302 -8.07 -9.36 -21.60
CA ASP A 302 -8.64 -8.18 -22.24
C ASP A 302 -8.99 -7.10 -21.23
N GLU A 303 -9.18 -5.87 -21.70
CA GLU A 303 -9.68 -4.79 -20.86
C GLU A 303 -11.12 -5.07 -20.45
N ALA A 304 -11.37 -5.06 -19.13
CA ALA A 304 -12.69 -5.37 -18.57
C ALA A 304 -13.00 -4.54 -17.33
N ILE A 305 -14.30 -4.40 -17.04
CA ILE A 305 -14.79 -3.88 -15.75
C ILE A 305 -15.71 -4.94 -15.17
N ILE A 306 -15.33 -5.49 -14.02
CA ILE A 306 -16.16 -6.43 -13.26
C ILE A 306 -16.76 -5.74 -12.05
N GLU A 307 -17.92 -6.22 -11.62
CA GLU A 307 -18.72 -5.63 -10.55
C GLU A 307 -19.21 -6.69 -9.57
N ALA A 308 -19.14 -6.40 -8.27
CA ALA A 308 -19.84 -7.15 -7.24
C ALA A 308 -20.40 -6.23 -6.17
N GLU A 309 -21.56 -6.60 -5.66
CA GLU A 309 -22.15 -6.02 -4.45
C GLU A 309 -21.80 -6.92 -3.26
N ILE A 310 -21.20 -6.36 -2.24
CA ILE A 310 -20.79 -7.05 -1.01
C ILE A 310 -21.64 -6.59 0.17
N ASP A 311 -21.93 -7.47 1.14
CA ASP A 311 -22.77 -7.20 2.30
C ASP A 311 -21.90 -6.90 3.53
N MET A 312 -21.62 -5.63 3.76
CA MET A 312 -20.79 -5.16 4.87
C MET A 312 -21.50 -5.28 6.22
N ALA A 313 -22.81 -5.08 6.24
CA ALA A 313 -23.59 -5.26 7.47
C ALA A 313 -23.59 -6.72 7.93
N ALA A 314 -23.73 -7.67 7.00
CA ALA A 314 -23.63 -9.10 7.31
C ALA A 314 -22.20 -9.48 7.77
N LEU A 315 -21.15 -8.93 7.16
CA LEU A 315 -19.77 -9.14 7.60
C LEU A 315 -19.59 -8.66 9.05
N ARG A 316 -19.96 -7.41 9.36
CA ARG A 316 -19.82 -6.83 10.70
C ARG A 316 -20.65 -7.60 11.74
N LYS A 317 -21.87 -7.96 11.41
CA LYS A 317 -22.73 -8.82 12.26
C LYS A 317 -22.10 -10.20 12.50
N GLY A 318 -21.49 -10.78 11.50
CA GLY A 318 -20.77 -12.06 11.62
C GLY A 318 -19.55 -11.94 12.54
N ARG A 319 -18.77 -10.88 12.37
CA ARG A 319 -17.57 -10.61 13.17
C ARG A 319 -17.87 -10.38 14.65
N ASN A 320 -18.98 -9.77 15.00
CA ASN A 320 -19.42 -9.57 16.39
C ASN A 320 -19.79 -10.87 17.14
N LYS A 321 -19.76 -12.03 16.48
CA LYS A 321 -20.08 -13.34 17.08
C LYS A 321 -18.86 -14.20 17.41
N ALA A 322 -17.72 -13.62 17.60
CA ALA A 322 -16.50 -14.26 18.15
C ALA A 322 -15.85 -15.40 17.32
N ARG A 323 -16.19 -15.56 16.05
CA ARG A 323 -15.57 -16.63 15.20
C ARG A 323 -14.78 -16.13 14.01
N HIS A 324 -14.59 -14.83 13.88
CA HIS A 324 -14.26 -14.26 12.59
C HIS A 324 -12.87 -13.70 12.47
N ILE A 325 -12.22 -13.44 13.57
CA ILE A 325 -10.82 -13.11 13.51
C ILE A 325 -10.05 -14.39 13.70
N PRO A 326 -9.10 -14.63 12.81
CA PRO A 326 -8.26 -15.80 12.97
C PRO A 326 -7.62 -15.70 14.35
N HIS A 327 -8.02 -16.59 15.24
CA HIS A 327 -7.35 -16.78 16.51
C HIS A 327 -5.99 -17.40 16.22
N TYR A 328 -5.07 -16.58 15.73
CA TYR A 328 -3.71 -17.03 15.51
C TYR A 328 -3.12 -17.41 16.87
N PRO A 329 -2.62 -18.63 17.04
CA PRO A 329 -1.98 -19.05 18.28
C PRO A 329 -0.60 -18.40 18.39
N MET A 330 -0.56 -17.05 18.43
CA MET A 330 0.67 -16.27 18.35
C MET A 330 1.65 -16.63 19.49
N ALA A 331 1.13 -16.89 20.69
CA ALA A 331 1.98 -17.29 21.81
C ALA A 331 2.68 -18.64 21.56
N VAL A 332 2.04 -19.53 20.79
CA VAL A 332 2.60 -20.85 20.46
C VAL A 332 3.62 -20.77 19.33
N VAL A 333 3.36 -19.94 18.33
CA VAL A 333 4.25 -19.80 17.16
C VAL A 333 5.36 -18.79 17.35
N ARG A 334 5.21 -17.84 18.27
CA ARG A 334 6.15 -16.76 18.51
C ARG A 334 7.62 -17.20 18.67
N PRO A 335 7.96 -18.26 19.45
CA PRO A 335 9.36 -18.67 19.57
C PRO A 335 10.01 -19.06 18.24
N VAL A 336 9.24 -19.60 17.31
CA VAL A 336 9.72 -19.94 15.95
C VAL A 336 9.93 -18.66 15.15
N PHE A 337 9.00 -17.70 15.23
CA PHE A 337 9.17 -16.43 14.54
C PHE A 337 10.34 -15.62 15.09
N ASP A 338 10.49 -15.56 16.40
CA ASP A 338 11.60 -14.83 17.04
C ASP A 338 12.95 -15.41 16.58
N GLN A 339 13.09 -16.75 16.61
CA GLN A 339 14.28 -17.43 16.10
C GLN A 339 14.48 -17.17 14.59
N TYR A 340 13.41 -17.18 13.80
CA TYR A 340 13.49 -16.93 12.35
C TYR A 340 13.92 -15.47 12.06
N VAL A 341 13.46 -14.50 12.82
CA VAL A 341 13.86 -13.10 12.69
C VAL A 341 15.33 -12.89 13.08
N GLU A 342 15.83 -13.59 14.10
CA GLU A 342 17.26 -13.57 14.45
C GLU A 342 18.15 -14.17 13.35
N GLU A 343 17.75 -15.33 12.82
CA GLU A 343 18.48 -16.00 11.73
C GLU A 343 18.42 -15.22 10.41
N PHE A 344 17.25 -14.60 10.14
CA PHE A 344 16.95 -13.92 8.89
C PHE A 344 16.45 -12.48 9.16
N PRO A 345 17.34 -11.57 9.58
CA PRO A 345 16.96 -10.19 9.83
C PRO A 345 16.50 -9.49 8.55
N LEU A 346 15.81 -8.36 8.69
CA LEU A 346 15.36 -7.55 7.57
C LEU A 346 16.50 -7.26 6.60
N ASN A 347 16.18 -7.34 5.32
CA ASN A 347 17.14 -7.10 4.26
C ASN A 347 17.07 -5.64 3.84
N HIS A 348 17.79 -4.79 4.56
CA HIS A 348 17.87 -3.38 4.27
C HIS A 348 18.74 -3.11 3.04
N LEU A 349 18.28 -2.28 2.13
CA LEU A 349 19.13 -1.56 1.20
C LEU A 349 19.69 -0.33 1.92
N ASP A 350 20.51 -0.55 2.92
CA ASP A 350 21.12 0.54 3.70
C ASP A 350 22.34 1.09 2.97
N VAL A 351 22.10 1.59 1.77
CA VAL A 351 23.08 2.32 0.98
C VAL A 351 22.58 3.73 0.73
N ALA A 352 23.51 4.69 0.70
CA ALA A 352 23.17 6.04 0.32
C ALA A 352 22.60 6.07 -1.11
N ILE A 353 21.71 7.01 -1.39
CA ILE A 353 21.00 7.07 -2.66
C ILE A 353 21.92 7.18 -3.88
N ASP A 354 23.03 7.90 -3.73
CA ASP A 354 24.09 8.04 -4.73
C ASP A 354 24.91 6.75 -4.94
N GLN A 355 24.72 5.76 -4.07
CA GLN A 355 25.35 4.44 -4.14
C GLN A 355 24.39 3.36 -4.64
N LEU A 356 23.12 3.71 -4.89
CA LEU A 356 22.17 2.77 -5.48
C LEU A 356 22.53 2.53 -6.94
N PRO A 357 22.66 1.27 -7.36
CA PRO A 357 22.97 0.93 -8.74
C PRO A 357 21.90 1.40 -9.73
N ASP A 358 22.33 1.79 -10.92
CA ASP A 358 21.43 2.21 -11.99
C ASP A 358 20.83 1.04 -12.78
N SER A 359 21.55 -0.07 -12.86
CA SER A 359 21.09 -1.26 -13.59
C SER A 359 20.50 -2.32 -12.69
N GLY A 360 19.53 -3.08 -13.20
CA GLY A 360 18.94 -4.22 -12.49
C GLY A 360 19.99 -5.29 -12.14
N ALA A 361 20.95 -5.53 -13.01
CA ALA A 361 22.01 -6.50 -12.77
C ALA A 361 22.92 -6.10 -11.59
N GLU A 362 23.31 -4.82 -11.51
CA GLU A 362 24.09 -4.30 -10.39
C GLU A 362 23.27 -4.26 -9.09
N MET A 363 21.97 -3.91 -9.18
CA MET A 363 21.07 -3.96 -8.05
C MET A 363 20.95 -5.40 -7.53
N LYS A 364 20.84 -6.39 -8.41
CA LYS A 364 20.86 -7.81 -8.03
C LYS A 364 22.13 -8.19 -7.27
N VAL A 365 23.30 -7.77 -7.75
CA VAL A 365 24.58 -8.00 -7.06
C VAL A 365 24.59 -7.36 -5.66
N LEU A 366 24.07 -6.14 -5.52
CA LEU A 366 23.96 -5.48 -4.23
C LEU A 366 23.01 -6.23 -3.29
N MET A 367 21.82 -6.57 -3.75
CA MET A 367 20.84 -7.33 -2.98
C MET A 367 21.35 -8.72 -2.61
N ASP A 368 22.05 -9.38 -3.53
CA ASP A 368 22.69 -10.66 -3.25
C ASP A 368 23.78 -10.58 -2.19
N LYS A 369 24.52 -9.50 -2.12
CA LYS A 369 25.51 -9.28 -1.05
C LYS A 369 24.86 -9.07 0.31
N GLN A 370 23.69 -8.45 0.34
CA GLN A 370 22.92 -8.16 1.56
C GLN A 370 21.90 -9.26 1.87
N SER A 371 21.70 -10.21 0.95
CA SER A 371 20.66 -11.23 1.10
C SER A 371 20.99 -12.20 2.23
N ARG A 372 20.07 -12.32 3.17
CA ARG A 372 20.04 -13.36 4.20
C ARG A 372 19.83 -14.78 3.65
N TRP A 373 19.39 -14.90 2.40
CA TRP A 373 19.10 -16.16 1.73
C TRP A 373 20.29 -16.77 0.98
N LYS A 374 21.48 -16.22 1.13
CA LYS A 374 22.64 -16.85 0.55
C LYS A 374 22.87 -18.21 1.20
N SER A 375 22.88 -19.23 0.36
CA SER A 375 23.42 -20.52 0.74
C SER A 375 24.80 -20.35 1.35
N LYS A 376 24.97 -20.82 2.56
CA LYS A 376 26.26 -20.92 3.24
C LYS A 376 27.21 -21.77 2.42
#